data_eebb627a5383bf77f8864c53161f2519
#
_entry.id   eebb627a5383bf77f8864c53161f2519
#
_cell.length_a   1.000
_cell.length_b   1.000
_cell.length_c   1.000
_cell.angle_alpha   90.00
_cell.angle_beta   90.00
_cell.angle_gamma   90.00
#
_symmetry.space_group_name_H-M   'P 1'
#
loop_
_entity.id
_entity.type
_entity.pdbx_description
1 polymer ?
#
loop_
_entity_poly.entity_id
_entity_poly.type
_entity_poly.pdbx_seq_one_letter_code
_entity_poly.pdbx_strand_id
1 'polypeptide(L)'
;PVLTGAEFARGVNLRNGVDTYSASDISNLETSGGTNWQDYFFRSAPFSNINISASGGSEDVDYYLSANSYKADGTIVDQDYSRMNLRANINAQLSEKLKVGVNNFISRSQNNGVRANIATGMAWDISQTPLDASGNDNSSPVYSGVGNGTPQPLLAPKYNSRENISDQLISSIYANYELTDNLVLNISAGLEKIDLTNSGYVSSLVNGTSEATVRDQQ
;
A
#
# COMPACT_ATOMS: atom_id res chain seq x y z
N PRO A 1 1.37 -20.11 19.63
CA PRO A 1 1.67 -19.33 20.82
C PRO A 1 3.05 -18.72 20.68
N VAL A 2 3.11 -17.43 20.91
CA VAL A 2 4.37 -16.69 20.94
C VAL A 2 4.96 -16.92 22.32
N LEU A 3 6.29 -17.05 22.42
CA LEU A 3 6.97 -17.15 23.71
C LEU A 3 6.66 -15.91 24.56
N THR A 4 6.54 -16.08 25.87
CA THR A 4 6.54 -14.96 26.80
C THR A 4 7.94 -14.33 26.85
N GLY A 5 8.04 -13.07 27.31
CA GLY A 5 9.33 -12.39 27.45
C GLY A 5 10.34 -13.18 28.29
N ALA A 6 9.87 -13.81 29.36
CA ALA A 6 10.73 -14.62 30.23
C ALA A 6 11.18 -15.94 29.57
N GLU A 7 10.30 -16.60 28.82
CA GLU A 7 10.67 -17.81 28.04
C GLU A 7 11.70 -17.48 26.96
N PHE A 8 11.50 -16.35 26.27
CA PHE A 8 12.45 -15.85 25.30
C PHE A 8 13.82 -15.61 25.93
N ALA A 9 13.89 -14.84 27.02
CA ALA A 9 15.12 -14.50 27.70
C ALA A 9 15.88 -15.75 28.20
N ARG A 10 15.16 -16.73 28.77
CA ARG A 10 15.77 -18.02 29.16
C ARG A 10 16.29 -18.81 27.96
N GLY A 11 15.53 -18.80 26.86
CA GLY A 11 15.93 -19.44 25.62
C GLY A 11 17.21 -18.82 25.04
N VAL A 12 17.33 -17.50 25.09
CA VAL A 12 18.54 -16.78 24.65
C VAL A 12 19.74 -17.15 25.52
N ASN A 13 19.60 -17.14 26.85
CA ASN A 13 20.68 -17.53 27.78
C ASN A 13 21.11 -18.96 27.51
N LEU A 14 20.16 -19.88 27.36
CA LEU A 14 20.45 -21.29 27.07
C LEU A 14 21.21 -21.46 25.75
N ARG A 15 20.77 -20.75 24.70
CA ARG A 15 21.38 -20.80 23.36
C ARG A 15 22.81 -20.24 23.37
N ASN A 16 23.01 -19.13 24.06
CA ASN A 16 24.31 -18.44 24.09
C ASN A 16 25.30 -19.07 25.08
N GLY A 17 24.83 -19.87 26.02
CA GLY A 17 25.66 -20.46 27.09
C GLY A 17 26.16 -19.41 28.09
N VAL A 18 25.56 -18.21 28.10
CA VAL A 18 25.90 -17.09 28.99
C VAL A 18 24.61 -16.34 29.39
N ASP A 19 24.65 -15.69 30.55
CA ASP A 19 23.52 -14.89 31.04
C ASP A 19 23.44 -13.55 30.31
N THR A 20 22.96 -13.56 29.07
CA THR A 20 22.63 -12.34 28.30
C THR A 20 21.55 -11.51 29.01
N TYR A 21 20.58 -12.18 29.59
CA TYR A 21 19.56 -11.60 30.48
C TYR A 21 19.82 -12.04 31.91
N SER A 22 19.90 -11.08 32.81
CA SER A 22 20.10 -11.37 34.24
C SER A 22 18.83 -12.01 34.86
N ALA A 23 18.95 -12.58 36.05
CA ALA A 23 17.80 -13.11 36.77
C ALA A 23 16.74 -12.03 37.06
N SER A 24 17.19 -10.78 37.31
CA SER A 24 16.27 -9.63 37.50
C SER A 24 15.51 -9.26 36.21
N ASP A 25 16.20 -9.31 35.05
CA ASP A 25 15.54 -9.04 33.76
C ASP A 25 14.45 -10.09 33.46
N ILE A 26 14.77 -11.36 33.71
CA ILE A 26 13.85 -12.47 33.55
C ILE A 26 12.64 -12.31 34.48
N SER A 27 12.84 -11.94 35.75
CA SER A 27 11.77 -11.71 36.70
C SER A 27 10.88 -10.52 36.29
N ASN A 28 11.46 -9.44 35.78
CA ASN A 28 10.72 -8.31 35.24
C ASN A 28 9.87 -8.72 34.03
N LEU A 29 10.42 -9.55 33.12
CA LEU A 29 9.70 -10.08 31.97
C LEU A 29 8.60 -11.10 32.35
N GLU A 30 8.74 -11.82 33.48
CA GLU A 30 7.64 -12.65 34.01
C GLU A 30 6.43 -11.81 34.40
N THR A 31 6.69 -10.62 34.94
CA THR A 31 5.62 -9.70 35.39
C THR A 31 5.04 -8.91 34.23
N SER A 32 5.86 -8.40 33.29
CA SER A 32 5.43 -7.55 32.17
C SER A 32 4.96 -8.35 30.95
N GLY A 33 5.37 -9.61 30.83
CA GLY A 33 5.10 -10.44 29.66
C GLY A 33 6.00 -10.14 28.44
N GLY A 34 6.67 -8.98 28.43
CA GLY A 34 7.44 -8.47 27.30
C GLY A 34 6.59 -7.72 26.27
N THR A 35 7.21 -7.32 25.16
CA THR A 35 6.57 -6.54 24.09
C THR A 35 5.92 -7.45 23.06
N ASN A 36 4.63 -7.31 22.87
CA ASN A 36 3.94 -7.91 21.73
C ASN A 36 4.13 -7.02 20.49
N TRP A 37 5.15 -7.29 19.71
CA TRP A 37 5.46 -6.51 18.52
C TRP A 37 4.33 -6.52 17.48
N GLN A 38 3.45 -7.53 17.47
CA GLN A 38 2.33 -7.59 16.53
C GLN A 38 1.36 -6.42 16.73
N ASP A 39 1.15 -5.98 17.98
CA ASP A 39 0.25 -4.86 18.30
C ASP A 39 0.75 -3.52 17.73
N TYR A 40 2.04 -3.43 17.41
CA TYR A 40 2.64 -2.26 16.78
C TYR A 40 2.63 -2.33 15.25
N PHE A 41 2.53 -3.52 14.67
CA PHE A 41 2.49 -3.69 13.22
C PHE A 41 1.09 -3.68 12.65
N PHE A 42 0.12 -4.18 13.41
CA PHE A 42 -1.24 -4.37 12.91
C PHE A 42 -2.22 -3.40 13.54
N ARG A 43 -3.13 -2.94 12.73
CA ARG A 43 -4.25 -2.08 13.14
C ARG A 43 -5.54 -2.50 12.46
N SER A 44 -6.67 -2.09 13.03
CA SER A 44 -7.93 -2.08 12.30
C SER A 44 -7.84 -1.07 11.17
N ALA A 45 -8.18 -1.50 9.97
CA ALA A 45 -8.00 -0.71 8.77
C ALA A 45 -9.37 -0.44 8.11
N PRO A 46 -9.90 0.79 8.21
CA PRO A 46 -11.12 1.17 7.54
C PRO A 46 -10.90 1.29 6.02
N PHE A 47 -11.96 1.05 5.27
CA PHE A 47 -12.00 1.39 3.86
C PHE A 47 -13.29 2.11 3.51
N SER A 48 -13.26 2.89 2.45
CA SER A 48 -14.43 3.54 1.88
C SER A 48 -14.47 3.35 0.37
N ASN A 49 -15.65 3.16 -0.18
CA ASN A 49 -15.89 3.08 -1.62
C ASN A 49 -17.17 3.84 -1.96
N ILE A 50 -17.02 4.95 -2.68
CA ILE A 50 -18.13 5.81 -3.09
C ILE A 50 -18.19 5.79 -4.61
N ASN A 51 -19.34 5.44 -5.15
CA ASN A 51 -19.60 5.47 -6.58
C ASN A 51 -20.84 6.33 -6.86
N ILE A 52 -20.70 7.26 -7.80
CA ILE A 52 -21.79 8.09 -8.29
C ILE A 52 -21.86 7.89 -9.79
N SER A 53 -23.05 7.68 -10.32
CA SER A 53 -23.25 7.54 -11.75
C SER A 53 -24.52 8.26 -12.21
N ALA A 54 -24.48 8.70 -13.45
CA ALA A 54 -25.63 9.27 -14.17
C ALA A 54 -25.68 8.68 -15.56
N SER A 55 -26.88 8.33 -16.01
CA SER A 55 -27.12 7.88 -17.36
C SER A 55 -28.41 8.52 -17.87
N GLY A 56 -28.46 8.73 -19.15
CA GLY A 56 -29.62 9.31 -19.80
C GLY A 56 -29.45 9.29 -21.31
N GLY A 57 -30.46 9.76 -22.02
CA GLY A 57 -30.41 9.82 -23.46
C GLY A 57 -31.70 10.31 -24.09
N SER A 58 -31.68 10.41 -25.42
CA SER A 58 -32.78 10.64 -26.30
C SER A 58 -32.86 9.50 -27.33
N GLU A 59 -33.68 9.63 -28.36
CA GLU A 59 -33.72 8.67 -29.47
C GLU A 59 -32.36 8.57 -30.20
N ASP A 60 -31.63 9.69 -30.26
CA ASP A 60 -30.38 9.79 -31.03
C ASP A 60 -29.11 9.72 -30.20
N VAL A 61 -29.16 9.95 -28.87
CA VAL A 61 -27.98 10.04 -28.02
C VAL A 61 -28.21 9.32 -26.71
N ASP A 62 -27.28 8.49 -26.30
CA ASP A 62 -27.24 7.92 -24.98
C ASP A 62 -25.87 8.20 -24.33
N TYR A 63 -25.87 8.37 -22.99
CA TYR A 63 -24.66 8.59 -22.23
C TYR A 63 -24.70 7.86 -20.90
N TYR A 64 -23.50 7.51 -20.45
CA TYR A 64 -23.22 7.02 -19.11
C TYR A 64 -21.98 7.72 -18.57
N LEU A 65 -22.13 8.36 -17.41
CA LEU A 65 -21.05 9.00 -16.68
C LEU A 65 -20.94 8.36 -15.30
N SER A 66 -19.73 8.11 -14.83
CA SER A 66 -19.53 7.66 -13.45
C SER A 66 -18.22 8.17 -12.87
N ALA A 67 -18.24 8.39 -11.54
CA ALA A 67 -17.08 8.71 -10.74
C ALA A 67 -17.04 7.75 -9.54
N ASN A 68 -15.87 7.18 -9.30
CA ASN A 68 -15.64 6.29 -8.17
C ASN A 68 -14.45 6.80 -7.37
N SER A 69 -14.58 6.80 -6.05
CA SER A 69 -13.49 7.06 -5.10
C SER A 69 -13.39 5.89 -4.14
N TYR A 70 -12.25 5.25 -4.13
CA TYR A 70 -11.88 4.17 -3.21
C TYR A 70 -10.70 4.61 -2.36
N LYS A 71 -10.81 4.43 -1.04
CA LYS A 71 -9.72 4.64 -0.08
C LYS A 71 -9.70 3.46 0.89
N ALA A 72 -8.52 2.96 1.21
CA ALA A 72 -8.32 1.90 2.17
C ALA A 72 -7.03 2.13 2.95
N ASP A 73 -7.12 2.11 4.26
CA ASP A 73 -5.95 2.02 5.11
C ASP A 73 -5.42 0.58 5.11
N GLY A 74 -4.12 0.40 5.23
CA GLY A 74 -3.52 -0.92 5.39
C GLY A 74 -3.71 -1.46 6.81
N THR A 75 -3.94 -2.76 6.92
CA THR A 75 -3.89 -3.49 8.21
C THR A 75 -2.49 -3.47 8.83
N ILE A 76 -1.47 -3.23 8.02
CA ILE A 76 -0.12 -2.92 8.48
C ILE A 76 -0.02 -1.40 8.59
N VAL A 77 0.57 -0.91 9.69
CA VAL A 77 0.74 0.53 9.93
C VAL A 77 1.51 1.22 8.78
N ASP A 78 1.25 2.51 8.58
CA ASP A 78 1.90 3.38 7.59
C ASP A 78 1.75 2.91 6.13
N GLN A 79 0.70 2.15 5.83
CA GLN A 79 0.30 1.80 4.48
C GLN A 79 -1.11 2.29 4.20
N ASP A 80 -1.31 2.85 3.02
CA ASP A 80 -2.63 3.22 2.51
C ASP A 80 -2.69 3.07 0.98
N TYR A 81 -3.89 2.93 0.50
CA TYR A 81 -4.20 2.86 -0.92
C TYR A 81 -5.39 3.75 -1.24
N SER A 82 -5.28 4.54 -2.30
CA SER A 82 -6.41 5.29 -2.84
C SER A 82 -6.52 5.11 -4.35
N ARG A 83 -7.74 5.19 -4.86
CA ARG A 83 -8.01 5.16 -6.30
C ARG A 83 -9.21 6.04 -6.63
N MET A 84 -9.06 6.85 -7.66
CA MET A 84 -10.13 7.63 -8.25
C MET A 84 -10.30 7.23 -9.71
N ASN A 85 -11.51 6.93 -10.12
CA ASN A 85 -11.85 6.57 -11.48
C ASN A 85 -12.94 7.50 -12.02
N LEU A 86 -12.81 7.88 -13.28
CA LEU A 86 -13.84 8.56 -14.05
C LEU A 86 -14.13 7.76 -15.32
N ARG A 87 -15.39 7.61 -15.66
CA ARG A 87 -15.82 6.97 -16.91
C ARG A 87 -16.85 7.84 -17.60
N ALA A 88 -16.70 7.98 -18.90
CA ALA A 88 -17.66 8.64 -19.76
C ALA A 88 -17.84 7.82 -21.04
N ASN A 89 -19.04 7.33 -21.28
CA ASN A 89 -19.42 6.65 -22.50
C ASN A 89 -20.56 7.47 -23.13
N ILE A 90 -20.42 7.79 -24.41
CA ILE A 90 -21.39 8.56 -25.17
C ILE A 90 -21.57 7.87 -26.52
N ASN A 91 -22.80 7.60 -26.90
CA ASN A 91 -23.16 7.05 -28.19
C ASN A 91 -24.14 7.99 -28.86
N ALA A 92 -23.99 8.18 -30.16
CA ALA A 92 -24.88 9.04 -30.95
C ALA A 92 -25.23 8.41 -32.30
N GLN A 93 -26.51 8.43 -32.63
CA GLN A 93 -27.01 8.11 -33.95
C GLN A 93 -26.99 9.40 -34.77
N LEU A 94 -25.97 9.57 -35.63
CA LEU A 94 -25.80 10.80 -36.42
C LEU A 94 -26.70 10.83 -37.67
N SER A 95 -27.12 9.67 -38.12
CA SER A 95 -28.12 9.52 -39.21
C SER A 95 -28.74 8.13 -39.11
N GLU A 96 -29.74 7.83 -39.93
CA GLU A 96 -30.36 6.50 -40.02
C GLU A 96 -29.35 5.38 -40.22
N LYS A 97 -28.18 5.68 -40.81
CA LYS A 97 -27.12 4.70 -41.17
C LYS A 97 -25.84 4.82 -40.38
N LEU A 98 -25.66 5.89 -39.59
CA LEU A 98 -24.39 6.14 -38.94
C LEU A 98 -24.57 6.28 -37.43
N LYS A 99 -23.98 5.32 -36.66
CA LYS A 99 -23.83 5.37 -35.22
C LYS A 99 -22.35 5.55 -34.84
N VAL A 100 -22.08 6.47 -33.98
CA VAL A 100 -20.71 6.71 -33.41
C VAL A 100 -20.75 6.57 -31.90
N GLY A 101 -19.61 6.24 -31.31
CA GLY A 101 -19.49 6.21 -29.86
C GLY A 101 -18.07 6.50 -29.40
N VAL A 102 -17.99 7.08 -28.21
CA VAL A 102 -16.75 7.39 -27.51
C VAL A 102 -16.82 6.80 -26.11
N ASN A 103 -15.78 6.06 -25.73
CA ASN A 103 -15.63 5.53 -24.38
C ASN A 103 -14.33 6.03 -23.80
N ASN A 104 -14.41 6.66 -22.65
CA ASN A 104 -13.26 7.16 -21.92
C ASN A 104 -13.24 6.58 -20.49
N PHE A 105 -12.07 6.19 -20.04
CA PHE A 105 -11.80 5.79 -18.68
C PHE A 105 -10.49 6.42 -18.23
N ILE A 106 -10.55 7.13 -17.11
CA ILE A 106 -9.41 7.76 -16.47
C ILE A 106 -9.34 7.20 -15.05
N SER A 107 -8.15 6.78 -14.65
CA SER A 107 -7.88 6.28 -13.31
C SER A 107 -6.59 6.86 -12.78
N ARG A 108 -6.61 7.29 -11.52
CA ARG A 108 -5.42 7.53 -10.72
C ARG A 108 -5.47 6.64 -9.51
N SER A 109 -4.44 5.85 -9.30
CA SER A 109 -4.22 5.11 -8.07
C SER A 109 -2.92 5.52 -7.40
N GLN A 110 -2.95 5.53 -6.09
CA GLN A 110 -1.81 5.86 -5.25
C GLN A 110 -1.69 4.83 -4.14
N ASN A 111 -0.50 4.30 -3.96
CA ASN A 111 -0.17 3.35 -2.91
C ASN A 111 1.02 3.91 -2.13
N ASN A 112 0.78 4.22 -0.88
CA ASN A 112 1.76 4.80 0.02
C ASN A 112 2.21 3.78 1.05
N GLY A 113 3.39 4.02 1.58
CA GLY A 113 3.93 3.34 2.74
C GLY A 113 5.06 2.36 2.43
N VAL A 114 5.96 2.32 3.38
CA VAL A 114 7.09 1.40 3.38
C VAL A 114 6.64 0.07 3.96
N ARG A 115 6.93 -1.01 3.26
CA ARG A 115 6.61 -2.35 3.75
C ARG A 115 7.39 -2.63 5.03
N ALA A 116 6.70 -2.73 6.16
CA ALA A 116 7.30 -3.22 7.39
C ALA A 116 7.78 -4.67 7.21
N ASN A 117 8.99 -4.97 7.70
CA ASN A 117 9.47 -6.35 7.72
C ASN A 117 8.86 -7.08 8.93
N ILE A 118 7.68 -7.64 8.71
CA ILE A 118 6.91 -8.35 9.76
C ILE A 118 7.72 -9.53 10.33
N ALA A 119 8.42 -10.27 9.47
CA ALA A 119 9.22 -11.42 9.93
C ALA A 119 10.33 -10.98 10.89
N THR A 120 11.03 -9.89 10.56
CA THR A 120 12.00 -9.27 11.46
C THR A 120 11.32 -8.77 12.74
N GLY A 121 10.16 -8.13 12.62
CA GLY A 121 9.40 -7.64 13.75
C GLY A 121 8.95 -8.72 14.71
N MET A 122 8.50 -9.85 14.20
CA MET A 122 8.09 -11.01 15.00
C MET A 122 9.27 -11.72 15.68
N ALA A 123 10.47 -11.59 15.13
CA ALA A 123 11.70 -12.16 15.67
C ALA A 123 12.52 -11.14 16.49
N TRP A 124 12.02 -9.90 16.61
CA TRP A 124 12.71 -8.85 17.36
C TRP A 124 12.72 -9.15 18.86
N ASP A 125 13.65 -8.51 19.55
CA ASP A 125 13.83 -8.64 20.99
C ASP A 125 12.58 -8.21 21.77
N ILE A 126 11.87 -9.17 22.32
CA ILE A 126 10.62 -8.94 23.06
C ILE A 126 10.85 -8.34 24.46
N SER A 127 12.10 -8.26 24.93
CA SER A 127 12.45 -7.54 26.15
C SER A 127 12.49 -6.02 25.96
N GLN A 128 12.53 -5.56 24.69
CA GLN A 128 12.62 -4.16 24.33
C GLN A 128 11.25 -3.59 23.95
N THR A 129 11.06 -2.33 24.26
CA THR A 129 9.90 -1.55 23.78
C THR A 129 10.30 -0.71 22.56
N PRO A 130 9.35 -0.26 21.72
CA PRO A 130 9.64 0.61 20.59
C PRO A 130 10.32 1.92 20.98
N LEU A 131 9.99 2.45 22.15
CA LEU A 131 10.56 3.67 22.72
C LEU A 131 11.34 3.35 23.99
N ASP A 132 12.42 4.08 24.22
CA ASP A 132 13.15 4.06 25.48
C ASP A 132 12.39 4.82 26.61
N ALA A 133 12.94 4.81 27.81
CA ALA A 133 12.34 5.51 28.97
C ALA A 133 12.28 7.03 28.79
N SER A 134 13.01 7.60 27.85
CA SER A 134 13.03 9.02 27.50
C SER A 134 12.08 9.36 26.36
N GLY A 135 11.39 8.36 25.77
CA GLY A 135 10.48 8.52 24.63
C GLY A 135 11.17 8.57 23.27
N ASN A 136 12.46 8.24 23.19
CA ASN A 136 13.17 8.12 21.91
C ASN A 136 12.98 6.72 21.32
N ASP A 137 13.18 6.61 20.01
CA ASP A 137 13.14 5.30 19.36
C ASP A 137 14.26 4.40 19.88
N ASN A 138 13.86 3.23 20.35
CA ASN A 138 14.80 2.23 20.85
C ASN A 138 15.41 1.48 19.65
N SER A 139 16.63 1.84 19.27
CA SER A 139 17.30 1.29 18.09
C SER A 139 18.26 0.14 18.40
N SER A 140 18.52 -0.13 19.67
CA SER A 140 19.54 -1.10 20.11
C SER A 140 18.90 -2.24 20.88
N PRO A 141 18.64 -3.39 20.23
CA PRO A 141 18.16 -4.57 20.96
C PRO A 141 19.25 -5.12 21.87
N VAL A 142 18.86 -5.65 23.03
CA VAL A 142 19.75 -6.42 23.88
C VAL A 142 20.14 -7.72 23.17
N TYR A 143 19.16 -8.34 22.52
CA TYR A 143 19.36 -9.50 21.68
C TYR A 143 18.41 -9.45 20.48
N SER A 144 18.96 -9.56 19.28
CA SER A 144 18.20 -9.70 18.06
C SER A 144 18.35 -11.11 17.50
N GLY A 145 17.27 -11.84 17.39
CA GLY A 145 17.26 -13.16 16.74
C GLY A 145 17.59 -13.12 15.24
N VAL A 146 17.65 -11.93 14.66
CA VAL A 146 17.84 -11.68 13.22
C VAL A 146 19.25 -11.20 12.86
N GLY A 147 20.16 -11.13 13.82
CA GLY A 147 21.57 -10.75 13.63
C GLY A 147 21.91 -9.34 14.12
N ASN A 148 23.21 -9.13 14.34
CA ASN A 148 23.72 -7.84 14.81
C ASN A 148 23.53 -6.76 13.75
N GLY A 149 23.12 -5.57 14.18
CA GLY A 149 22.96 -4.40 13.30
C GLY A 149 21.62 -4.32 12.55
N THR A 150 20.69 -5.22 12.82
CA THR A 150 19.33 -5.07 12.27
C THR A 150 18.61 -3.93 13.02
N PRO A 151 18.15 -2.88 12.34
CA PRO A 151 17.44 -1.79 12.99
C PRO A 151 16.08 -2.25 13.51
N GLN A 152 15.55 -1.54 14.51
CA GLN A 152 14.21 -1.78 15.02
C GLN A 152 13.20 -1.73 13.86
N PRO A 153 12.31 -2.74 13.77
CA PRO A 153 11.49 -2.96 12.56
C PRO A 153 10.44 -1.88 12.29
N LEU A 154 10.09 -1.04 13.26
CA LEU A 154 9.18 0.10 13.09
C LEU A 154 9.88 1.38 12.60
N LEU A 155 11.22 1.42 12.60
CA LEU A 155 11.93 2.62 12.13
C LEU A 155 11.75 2.83 10.63
N ALA A 156 11.76 1.78 9.83
CA ALA A 156 11.58 1.90 8.39
C ALA A 156 10.21 2.49 8.01
N PRO A 157 9.07 1.98 8.50
CA PRO A 157 7.77 2.63 8.29
C PRO A 157 7.72 4.07 8.77
N LYS A 158 8.34 4.37 9.91
CA LYS A 158 8.28 5.70 10.53
C LYS A 158 9.11 6.76 9.80
N TYR A 159 10.30 6.42 9.32
CA TYR A 159 11.27 7.39 8.81
C TYR A 159 11.51 7.31 7.31
N ASN A 160 11.17 6.21 6.67
CA ASN A 160 11.22 6.11 5.22
C ASN A 160 9.85 6.46 4.63
N SER A 161 9.86 6.88 3.37
CA SER A 161 8.62 7.02 2.60
C SER A 161 8.71 6.28 1.28
N ARG A 162 7.58 5.81 0.81
CA ARG A 162 7.41 5.25 -0.52
C ARG A 162 6.03 5.59 -1.04
N GLU A 163 6.00 6.13 -2.24
CA GLU A 163 4.77 6.46 -2.96
C GLU A 163 4.85 5.87 -4.37
N ASN A 164 3.81 5.17 -4.77
CA ASN A 164 3.66 4.69 -6.12
C ASN A 164 2.34 5.23 -6.68
N ILE A 165 2.43 6.02 -7.75
CA ILE A 165 1.28 6.59 -8.45
C ILE A 165 1.17 5.90 -9.81
N SER A 166 -0.04 5.52 -10.18
CA SER A 166 -0.35 5.03 -11.51
C SER A 166 -1.50 5.84 -12.09
N ASP A 167 -1.23 6.56 -13.16
CA ASP A 167 -2.21 7.28 -13.96
C ASP A 167 -2.50 6.47 -15.23
N GLN A 168 -3.78 6.19 -15.48
CA GLN A 168 -4.22 5.44 -16.65
C GLN A 168 -5.29 6.21 -17.42
N LEU A 169 -5.11 6.29 -18.71
CA LEU A 169 -6.11 6.76 -19.66
C LEU A 169 -6.40 5.64 -20.66
N ILE A 170 -7.66 5.26 -20.78
CA ILE A 170 -8.14 4.40 -21.86
C ILE A 170 -9.21 5.19 -22.60
N SER A 171 -9.03 5.37 -23.90
CA SER A 171 -9.99 6.05 -24.76
C SER A 171 -10.21 5.23 -26.01
N SER A 172 -11.46 5.11 -26.41
CA SER A 172 -11.81 4.49 -27.69
C SER A 172 -12.93 5.26 -28.37
N ILE A 173 -12.86 5.26 -29.69
CA ILE A 173 -13.89 5.78 -30.57
C ILE A 173 -14.27 4.68 -31.56
N TYR A 174 -15.54 4.60 -31.89
CA TYR A 174 -16.02 3.71 -32.92
C TYR A 174 -17.05 4.37 -33.80
N ALA A 175 -17.20 3.88 -35.02
CA ALA A 175 -18.24 4.24 -35.98
C ALA A 175 -18.79 2.97 -36.63
N ASN A 176 -20.11 2.84 -36.63
CA ASN A 176 -20.84 1.82 -37.37
C ASN A 176 -21.61 2.48 -38.49
N TYR A 177 -21.31 2.09 -39.72
CA TYR A 177 -21.97 2.62 -40.88
C TYR A 177 -22.69 1.51 -41.69
N GLU A 178 -23.99 1.60 -41.84
CA GLU A 178 -24.80 0.69 -42.61
C GLU A 178 -24.66 1.00 -44.12
N LEU A 179 -23.80 0.21 -44.79
CA LEU A 179 -23.61 0.33 -46.24
C LEU A 179 -24.85 -0.10 -47.02
N THR A 180 -25.48 -1.17 -46.57
CA THR A 180 -26.76 -1.69 -47.04
C THR A 180 -27.49 -2.33 -45.88
N ASP A 181 -28.78 -2.70 -46.06
CA ASP A 181 -29.59 -3.35 -45.02
C ASP A 181 -28.96 -4.63 -44.43
N ASN A 182 -28.00 -5.25 -45.14
CA ASN A 182 -27.34 -6.49 -44.72
C ASN A 182 -25.82 -6.37 -44.55
N LEU A 183 -25.25 -5.14 -44.67
CA LEU A 183 -23.81 -4.92 -44.58
C LEU A 183 -23.48 -3.70 -43.73
N VAL A 184 -22.84 -3.93 -42.61
CA VAL A 184 -22.36 -2.89 -41.68
C VAL A 184 -20.85 -2.82 -41.69
N LEU A 185 -20.34 -1.62 -41.93
CA LEU A 185 -18.92 -1.31 -41.74
C LEU A 185 -18.70 -0.83 -40.28
N ASN A 186 -17.83 -1.52 -39.55
CA ASN A 186 -17.41 -1.15 -38.20
C ASN A 186 -15.97 -0.67 -38.24
N ILE A 187 -15.71 0.53 -37.76
CA ILE A 187 -14.39 1.11 -37.61
C ILE A 187 -14.21 1.49 -36.13
N SER A 188 -13.09 1.09 -35.52
CA SER A 188 -12.75 1.49 -34.17
C SER A 188 -11.27 1.85 -34.03
N ALA A 189 -10.99 2.79 -33.15
CA ALA A 189 -9.64 3.16 -32.76
C ALA A 189 -9.59 3.34 -31.23
N GLY A 190 -8.48 2.98 -30.63
CA GLY A 190 -8.28 3.09 -29.19
C GLY A 190 -6.88 3.57 -28.83
N LEU A 191 -6.80 4.23 -27.69
CA LEU A 191 -5.55 4.66 -27.05
C LEU A 191 -5.56 4.17 -25.62
N GLU A 192 -4.47 3.58 -25.20
CA GLU A 192 -4.16 3.35 -23.79
C GLU A 192 -2.85 4.03 -23.44
N LYS A 193 -2.85 4.76 -22.33
CA LYS A 193 -1.67 5.38 -21.76
C LYS A 193 -1.63 5.06 -20.27
N ILE A 194 -0.46 4.60 -19.81
CA ILE A 194 -0.18 4.34 -18.40
C ILE A 194 1.09 5.07 -18.05
N ASP A 195 1.03 5.94 -17.05
CA ASP A 195 2.18 6.61 -16.48
C ASP A 195 2.37 6.09 -15.03
N LEU A 196 3.56 5.59 -14.74
CA LEU A 196 3.93 5.10 -13.42
C LEU A 196 4.97 6.04 -12.82
N THR A 197 4.70 6.52 -11.61
CA THR A 197 5.66 7.31 -10.84
C THR A 197 5.92 6.61 -9.52
N ASN A 198 7.18 6.26 -9.28
CA ASN A 198 7.64 5.70 -8.03
C ASN A 198 8.56 6.71 -7.35
N SER A 199 8.27 7.07 -6.12
CA SER A 199 9.13 7.91 -5.30
C SER A 199 9.38 7.27 -3.95
N GLY A 200 10.56 7.46 -3.40
CA GLY A 200 10.93 6.91 -2.11
C GLY A 200 12.05 7.69 -1.44
N TYR A 201 12.03 7.68 -0.13
CA TYR A 201 13.07 8.24 0.72
C TYR A 201 13.49 7.19 1.74
N VAL A 202 14.77 7.05 1.94
CA VAL A 202 15.37 6.17 2.96
C VAL A 202 16.20 7.03 3.90
N SER A 203 15.84 7.02 5.17
CA SER A 203 16.52 7.77 6.22
C SER A 203 17.81 7.10 6.68
N SER A 204 18.82 7.90 6.97
CA SER A 204 20.06 7.45 7.61
C SER A 204 19.83 6.84 8.99
N LEU A 205 18.75 7.21 9.68
CA LEU A 205 18.35 6.62 10.96
C LEU A 205 17.97 5.15 10.85
N VAL A 206 17.56 4.70 9.65
CA VAL A 206 17.15 3.32 9.41
C VAL A 206 18.29 2.45 8.92
N ASN A 207 19.11 2.94 8.01
CA ASN A 207 20.16 2.15 7.36
C ASN A 207 21.57 2.41 7.88
N GLY A 208 21.75 3.40 8.77
CA GLY A 208 23.05 3.78 9.32
C GLY A 208 24.03 4.40 8.30
N THR A 209 23.55 4.69 7.09
CA THR A 209 24.32 5.28 5.99
C THR A 209 23.73 6.61 5.54
N SER A 210 24.13 7.10 4.38
CA SER A 210 23.59 8.34 3.83
C SER A 210 22.11 8.21 3.45
N GLU A 211 21.39 9.32 3.57
CA GLU A 211 20.03 9.44 3.07
C GLU A 211 19.98 9.23 1.55
N ALA A 212 18.96 8.56 1.08
CA ALA A 212 18.74 8.31 -0.34
C ALA A 212 17.32 8.68 -0.74
N THR A 213 17.19 9.44 -1.82
CA THR A 213 15.92 9.72 -2.48
C THR A 213 15.95 9.08 -3.86
N VAL A 214 14.93 8.32 -4.18
CA VAL A 214 14.74 7.70 -5.50
C VAL A 214 13.45 8.23 -6.10
N ARG A 215 13.53 8.67 -7.35
CA ARG A 215 12.34 8.96 -8.16
C ARG A 215 12.54 8.33 -9.53
N ASP A 216 11.61 7.49 -9.91
CA ASP A 216 11.54 6.85 -11.21
C ASP A 216 10.19 7.14 -11.86
N GLN A 217 10.19 7.44 -13.16
CA GLN A 217 8.99 7.72 -13.95
C GLN A 217 9.07 6.93 -15.25
N GLN A 218 8.09 6.11 -15.50
CA GLN A 218 7.97 5.25 -16.66
C GLN A 218 6.69 5.52 -17.44
#